data_3cb65936674c2ffb4ebd6a7275d28d44
#
_entry.id   3cb65936674c2ffb4ebd6a7275d28d44
#
_cell.length_a   1.000
_cell.length_b   1.000
_cell.length_c   1.000
_cell.angle_alpha   90.00
_cell.angle_beta   90.00
_cell.angle_gamma   90.00
#
_symmetry.space_group_name_H-M   'P 1'
#
loop_
_entity.id
_entity.type
_entity.pdbx_description
1 polymer ?
#
loop_
_entity_poly.entity_id
_entity_poly.type
_entity_poly.pdbx_seq_one_letter_code
_entity_poly.pdbx_strand_id
1 'polypeptide(L)'
;SMNDVALLKIEAEGLQTVTVGDSDEVEVGETVEAIGNPLGDLTFTMTAGYISALDREIDADGTPINMLQTDAAINSGNSGGPLFDMNGNIIGVTTAKVSGTTETGVTIEGLGFAIPINDVLRVVYDLQQYGRVRGRAYLGVTLQNLDAEVAEIYGLPSGPQVVTVTEGSCSEKAGLQPHDIILEFDGREINAYSDLVSALSKHRAGDT
;
A
#
# COMPACT_ATOMS: atom_id res chain seq x y z
N SER A 1 4.22 -9.57 4.77
CA SER A 1 2.95 -9.62 4.01
C SER A 1 2.93 -8.47 3.03
N MET A 2 2.68 -8.74 1.76
CA MET A 2 2.59 -7.70 0.70
C MET A 2 1.40 -6.72 0.89
N ASN A 3 0.52 -6.92 1.87
CA ASN A 3 -0.59 -6.00 2.18
C ASN A 3 -0.46 -5.36 3.55
N ASP A 4 0.58 -5.68 4.28
CA ASP A 4 0.82 -5.25 5.67
C ASP A 4 -0.39 -5.44 6.61
N VAL A 5 -1.18 -6.48 6.34
CA VAL A 5 -2.39 -6.86 7.10
C VAL A 5 -2.23 -8.28 7.63
N ALA A 6 -2.59 -8.48 8.89
CA ALA A 6 -2.70 -9.79 9.52
C ALA A 6 -4.09 -9.98 10.14
N LEU A 7 -4.67 -11.17 9.96
CA LEU A 7 -5.92 -11.55 10.59
C LEU A 7 -5.62 -12.46 11.78
N LEU A 8 -6.08 -12.05 12.97
CA LEU A 8 -5.97 -12.83 14.19
C LEU A 8 -7.34 -13.36 14.61
N LYS A 9 -7.38 -14.61 15.03
CA LYS A 9 -8.55 -15.23 15.68
C LYS A 9 -8.24 -15.45 17.16
N ILE A 10 -9.16 -15.05 18.02
CA ILE A 10 -9.09 -15.30 19.46
C ILE A 10 -10.37 -16.01 19.91
N GLU A 11 -10.26 -16.82 20.98
CA GLU A 11 -11.41 -17.45 21.64
C GLU A 11 -11.83 -16.53 22.80
N ALA A 12 -12.76 -15.63 22.52
CA ALA A 12 -13.32 -14.70 23.52
C ALA A 12 -14.79 -14.41 23.19
N GLU A 13 -15.57 -14.16 24.24
CA GLU A 13 -17.00 -13.83 24.15
C GLU A 13 -17.27 -12.43 24.73
N GLY A 14 -18.37 -11.81 24.31
CA GLY A 14 -18.83 -10.53 24.83
C GLY A 14 -17.95 -9.32 24.49
N LEU A 15 -17.16 -9.43 23.43
CA LEU A 15 -16.33 -8.32 22.93
C LEU A 15 -17.20 -7.24 22.26
N GLN A 16 -16.87 -5.98 22.54
CA GLN A 16 -17.39 -4.87 21.76
C GLN A 16 -16.64 -4.80 20.41
N THR A 17 -17.42 -4.76 19.34
CA THR A 17 -16.88 -4.56 17.99
C THR A 17 -16.92 -3.10 17.60
N VAL A 18 -15.93 -2.67 16.83
CA VAL A 18 -15.91 -1.36 16.21
C VAL A 18 -16.87 -1.32 15.01
N THR A 19 -17.45 -0.16 14.74
CA THR A 19 -18.20 0.06 13.51
C THR A 19 -17.23 0.29 12.36
N VAL A 20 -17.44 -0.41 11.27
CA VAL A 20 -16.63 -0.24 10.05
C VAL A 20 -17.24 0.88 9.20
N GLY A 21 -16.42 1.85 8.81
CA GLY A 21 -16.77 2.91 7.89
C GLY A 21 -16.55 2.52 6.43
N ASP A 22 -16.59 3.51 5.55
CA ASP A 22 -16.32 3.38 4.13
C ASP A 22 -15.16 4.31 3.75
N SER A 23 -13.99 3.73 3.43
CA SER A 23 -12.81 4.53 3.09
C SER A 23 -12.87 5.15 1.69
N ASP A 24 -13.81 4.72 0.83
CA ASP A 24 -13.98 5.30 -0.50
C ASP A 24 -14.79 6.61 -0.45
N GLU A 25 -15.50 6.86 0.68
CA GLU A 25 -16.23 8.10 0.93
C GLU A 25 -15.40 9.17 1.68
N VAL A 26 -14.18 8.84 2.10
CA VAL A 26 -13.30 9.75 2.85
C VAL A 26 -12.82 10.90 1.97
N GLU A 27 -12.88 12.12 2.50
CA GLU A 27 -12.43 13.33 1.81
C GLU A 27 -11.21 13.98 2.48
N VAL A 28 -10.39 14.67 1.68
CA VAL A 28 -9.28 15.48 2.20
C VAL A 28 -9.83 16.62 3.07
N GLY A 29 -9.26 16.79 4.26
CA GLY A 29 -9.71 17.78 5.25
C GLY A 29 -10.64 17.22 6.31
N GLU A 30 -11.07 15.94 6.22
CA GLU A 30 -11.83 15.31 7.30
C GLU A 30 -10.98 15.14 8.54
N THR A 31 -11.59 15.39 9.71
CA THR A 31 -10.95 15.15 11.00
C THR A 31 -10.92 13.65 11.30
N VAL A 32 -9.77 13.18 11.76
CA VAL A 32 -9.54 11.77 12.09
C VAL A 32 -8.83 11.60 13.41
N GLU A 33 -9.02 10.45 14.04
CA GLU A 33 -8.41 10.05 15.31
C GLU A 33 -7.71 8.70 15.18
N ALA A 34 -6.43 8.65 15.54
CA ALA A 34 -5.68 7.40 15.62
C ALA A 34 -5.52 6.98 17.09
N ILE A 35 -5.81 5.72 17.38
CA ILE A 35 -5.71 5.17 18.74
C ILE A 35 -4.65 4.08 18.74
N GLY A 36 -3.81 4.09 19.81
CA GLY A 36 -2.76 3.10 19.96
C GLY A 36 -2.21 3.01 21.36
N ASN A 37 -1.10 2.29 21.49
CA ASN A 37 -0.36 2.09 22.72
C ASN A 37 1.13 2.43 22.51
N PRO A 38 1.47 3.72 22.35
CA PRO A 38 2.84 4.14 22.12
C PRO A 38 3.74 3.76 23.29
N LEU A 39 4.95 3.28 22.96
CA LEU A 39 6.00 2.87 23.88
C LEU A 39 5.65 1.67 24.80
N GLY A 40 4.50 1.02 24.60
CA GLY A 40 4.07 -0.12 25.41
C GLY A 40 3.56 0.23 26.82
N ASP A 41 3.88 1.41 27.33
CA ASP A 41 3.56 1.87 28.69
C ASP A 41 2.42 2.89 28.74
N LEU A 42 2.13 3.54 27.61
CA LEU A 42 1.06 4.56 27.48
C LEU A 42 -0.18 3.96 26.83
N THR A 43 -0.96 3.22 27.59
CA THR A 43 -2.18 2.57 27.11
C THR A 43 -3.23 3.60 26.66
N PHE A 44 -3.88 3.32 25.53
CA PHE A 44 -5.01 4.10 24.99
C PHE A 44 -4.67 5.58 24.69
N THR A 45 -3.54 5.82 24.04
CA THR A 45 -3.22 7.15 23.54
C THR A 45 -3.98 7.41 22.25
N MET A 46 -4.66 8.54 22.22
CA MET A 46 -5.34 9.06 21.02
C MET A 46 -4.55 10.24 20.46
N THR A 47 -4.39 10.27 19.16
CA THR A 47 -3.88 11.42 18.42
C THR A 47 -4.91 11.83 17.36
N ALA A 48 -5.12 13.13 17.18
CA ALA A 48 -6.08 13.67 16.22
C ALA A 48 -5.36 14.49 15.15
N GLY A 49 -5.97 14.55 13.97
CA GLY A 49 -5.50 15.31 12.83
C GLY A 49 -6.52 15.31 11.70
N TYR A 50 -6.05 15.51 10.48
CA TYR A 50 -6.87 15.56 9.28
C TYR A 50 -6.36 14.58 8.24
N ILE A 51 -7.24 14.16 7.34
CA ILE A 51 -6.83 13.51 6.09
C ILE A 51 -6.14 14.57 5.22
N SER A 52 -4.86 14.37 4.95
CA SER A 52 -4.02 15.31 4.21
C SER A 52 -3.99 14.99 2.72
N ALA A 53 -4.13 13.72 2.36
CA ALA A 53 -4.23 13.26 0.97
C ALA A 53 -4.83 11.85 0.91
N LEU A 54 -5.36 11.51 -0.26
CA LEU A 54 -5.84 10.18 -0.61
C LEU A 54 -4.89 9.56 -1.64
N ASP A 55 -5.00 8.25 -1.82
CA ASP A 55 -4.30 7.50 -2.87
C ASP A 55 -2.77 7.73 -2.90
N ARG A 56 -2.14 7.81 -1.72
CA ARG A 56 -0.69 7.90 -1.62
C ARG A 56 -0.07 6.52 -1.72
N GLU A 57 0.71 6.32 -2.76
CA GLU A 57 1.52 5.12 -2.91
C GLU A 57 2.78 5.24 -2.04
N ILE A 58 2.84 4.39 -1.03
CA ILE A 58 3.97 4.33 -0.11
C ILE A 58 4.65 2.98 -0.29
N ASP A 59 5.95 3.01 -0.55
CA ASP A 59 6.76 1.80 -0.61
C ASP A 59 6.95 1.24 0.81
N ALA A 60 6.29 0.12 1.07
CA ALA A 60 6.47 -0.66 2.28
C ALA A 60 7.33 -1.89 1.95
N ASP A 61 8.62 -1.82 2.21
CA ASP A 61 9.61 -2.89 1.98
C ASP A 61 9.59 -3.43 0.53
N GLY A 62 9.62 -2.56 -0.47
CA GLY A 62 9.64 -2.91 -1.88
C GLY A 62 8.27 -3.28 -2.46
N THR A 63 7.20 -3.01 -1.71
CA THR A 63 5.83 -3.20 -2.18
C THR A 63 5.05 -1.90 -2.00
N PRO A 64 4.65 -1.22 -3.07
CA PRO A 64 3.80 -0.05 -2.98
C PRO A 64 2.41 -0.46 -2.47
N ILE A 65 1.96 0.25 -1.46
CA ILE A 65 0.63 0.11 -0.86
C ILE A 65 -0.07 1.47 -1.00
N ASN A 66 -1.30 1.46 -1.49
CA ASN A 66 -2.13 2.65 -1.52
C ASN A 66 -2.61 3.01 -0.12
N MET A 67 -2.40 4.25 0.30
CA MET A 67 -2.65 4.68 1.68
C MET A 67 -3.36 6.02 1.76
N LEU A 68 -4.13 6.19 2.83
CA LEU A 68 -4.59 7.49 3.32
C LEU A 68 -3.43 8.19 4.00
N GLN A 69 -3.21 9.47 3.71
CA GLN A 69 -2.24 10.29 4.41
C GLN A 69 -2.94 11.15 5.46
N THR A 70 -2.36 11.26 6.66
CA THR A 70 -2.86 12.10 7.75
C THR A 70 -1.72 12.86 8.43
N ASP A 71 -2.03 14.01 9.01
CA ASP A 71 -1.14 14.75 9.90
C ASP A 71 -1.33 14.40 11.37
N ALA A 72 -2.31 13.52 11.70
CA ALA A 72 -2.39 12.90 13.01
C ALA A 72 -1.05 12.24 13.35
N ALA A 73 -0.58 12.42 14.59
CA ALA A 73 0.73 11.92 14.99
C ALA A 73 0.76 10.38 15.00
N ILE A 74 1.33 9.78 13.97
CA ILE A 74 1.57 8.34 13.88
C ILE A 74 2.99 8.06 14.38
N ASN A 75 3.11 7.20 15.39
CA ASN A 75 4.36 6.82 16.04
C ASN A 75 4.40 5.32 16.30
N SER A 76 5.58 4.82 16.70
CA SER A 76 5.68 3.43 17.19
C SER A 76 4.69 3.21 18.32
N GLY A 77 3.77 2.25 18.15
CA GLY A 77 2.74 1.88 19.11
C GLY A 77 1.32 2.27 18.73
N ASN A 78 1.08 3.15 17.77
CA ASN A 78 -0.22 3.24 17.11
C ASN A 78 -0.26 2.60 15.71
N SER A 79 0.87 2.15 15.17
CA SER A 79 0.90 1.30 13.97
C SER A 79 0.15 -0.02 14.21
N GLY A 80 -0.73 -0.41 13.28
CA GLY A 80 -1.67 -1.52 13.43
C GLY A 80 -2.94 -1.15 14.20
N GLY A 81 -3.01 0.07 14.75
CA GLY A 81 -4.20 0.61 15.40
C GLY A 81 -5.21 1.19 14.42
N PRO A 82 -6.43 1.47 14.89
CA PRO A 82 -7.48 2.05 14.07
C PRO A 82 -7.25 3.55 13.80
N LEU A 83 -7.64 3.97 12.59
CA LEU A 83 -7.91 5.34 12.24
C LEU A 83 -9.43 5.51 12.16
N PHE A 84 -9.98 6.41 12.98
CA PHE A 84 -11.41 6.66 13.08
C PHE A 84 -11.81 7.98 12.41
N ASP A 85 -13.03 8.01 11.89
CA ASP A 85 -13.76 9.25 11.59
C ASP A 85 -14.37 9.84 12.88
N MET A 86 -14.96 11.03 12.77
CA MET A 86 -15.63 11.71 13.91
C MET A 86 -16.94 11.06 14.36
N ASN A 87 -17.42 10.03 13.66
CA ASN A 87 -18.59 9.24 14.03
C ASN A 87 -18.20 7.96 14.79
N GLY A 88 -16.88 7.70 14.95
CA GLY A 88 -16.36 6.52 15.60
C GLY A 88 -16.35 5.29 14.69
N ASN A 89 -16.40 5.47 13.37
CA ASN A 89 -16.22 4.38 12.42
C ASN A 89 -14.74 4.24 12.05
N ILE A 90 -14.26 3.01 11.96
CA ILE A 90 -12.90 2.77 11.47
C ILE A 90 -12.86 2.95 9.95
N ILE A 91 -12.01 3.86 9.49
CA ILE A 91 -11.78 4.18 8.08
C ILE A 91 -10.43 3.72 7.56
N GLY A 92 -9.53 3.31 8.46
CA GLY A 92 -8.22 2.80 8.09
C GLY A 92 -7.50 2.11 9.23
N VAL A 93 -6.41 1.44 8.90
CA VAL A 93 -5.46 0.84 9.86
C VAL A 93 -4.13 1.57 9.71
N THR A 94 -3.68 2.23 10.78
CA THR A 94 -2.41 2.98 10.76
C THR A 94 -1.24 2.02 10.57
N THR A 95 -0.26 2.40 9.75
CA THR A 95 0.86 1.50 9.46
C THR A 95 2.20 2.20 9.51
N ALA A 96 2.41 3.21 8.71
CA ALA A 96 3.73 3.77 8.51
C ALA A 96 3.77 5.24 8.88
N LYS A 97 4.97 5.67 9.25
CA LYS A 97 5.36 7.07 9.32
C LYS A 97 6.55 7.24 8.39
N VAL A 98 6.42 8.10 7.41
CA VAL A 98 7.60 8.58 6.70
C VAL A 98 8.27 9.59 7.61
N SER A 99 9.36 9.17 8.22
CA SER A 99 10.23 10.04 9.00
C SER A 99 11.63 9.94 8.41
N GLY A 100 12.26 11.06 8.20
CA GLY A 100 13.61 11.10 7.66
C GLY A 100 14.11 12.52 7.62
N THR A 101 15.35 12.64 7.23
CA THR A 101 15.96 13.94 6.93
C THR A 101 16.19 13.96 5.43
N THR A 102 15.75 15.01 4.78
CA THR A 102 16.06 15.22 3.35
C THR A 102 17.58 15.32 3.17
N GLU A 103 18.06 15.15 1.95
CA GLU A 103 19.48 15.34 1.62
C GLU A 103 20.00 16.73 2.05
N THR A 104 19.10 17.70 2.20
CA THR A 104 19.40 19.07 2.66
C THR A 104 19.33 19.24 4.18
N GLY A 105 19.10 18.17 4.95
CA GLY A 105 19.07 18.19 6.41
C GLY A 105 17.74 18.63 7.04
N VAL A 106 16.67 18.75 6.25
CA VAL A 106 15.32 19.10 6.77
C VAL A 106 14.64 17.85 7.29
N THR A 107 14.17 17.87 8.55
CA THR A 107 13.38 16.78 9.14
C THR A 107 11.98 16.76 8.54
N ILE A 108 11.54 15.58 8.09
CA ILE A 108 10.17 15.35 7.63
C ILE A 108 9.33 14.92 8.84
N GLU A 109 8.29 15.69 9.15
CA GLU A 109 7.33 15.42 10.23
C GLU A 109 5.89 15.57 9.71
N GLY A 110 4.90 15.00 10.43
CA GLY A 110 3.49 15.14 10.09
C GLY A 110 3.04 14.35 8.86
N LEU A 111 3.79 13.31 8.46
CA LEU A 111 3.40 12.38 7.42
C LEU A 111 3.08 11.02 8.04
N GLY A 112 1.84 10.84 8.47
CA GLY A 112 1.29 9.56 8.89
C GLY A 112 0.51 8.89 7.75
N PHE A 113 0.47 7.56 7.77
CA PHE A 113 -0.22 6.78 6.75
C PHE A 113 -1.08 5.68 7.37
N ALA A 114 -2.20 5.39 6.70
CA ALA A 114 -3.10 4.31 7.07
C ALA A 114 -3.57 3.56 5.82
N ILE A 115 -3.67 2.25 5.93
CA ILE A 115 -4.26 1.41 4.88
C ILE A 115 -5.77 1.63 4.90
N PRO A 116 -6.41 1.97 3.77
CA PRO A 116 -7.85 2.17 3.69
C PRO A 116 -8.61 0.94 4.20
N ILE A 117 -9.70 1.15 4.95
CA ILE A 117 -10.42 0.03 5.58
C ILE A 117 -11.04 -0.91 4.54
N ASN A 118 -11.49 -0.40 3.38
CA ASN A 118 -12.04 -1.24 2.32
C ASN A 118 -11.00 -2.22 1.77
N ASP A 119 -9.73 -1.80 1.66
CA ASP A 119 -8.64 -2.68 1.24
C ASP A 119 -8.31 -3.73 2.32
N VAL A 120 -8.31 -3.32 3.59
CA VAL A 120 -8.13 -4.24 4.72
C VAL A 120 -9.23 -5.31 4.71
N LEU A 121 -10.50 -4.91 4.57
CA LEU A 121 -11.64 -5.84 4.56
C LEU A 121 -11.58 -6.83 3.41
N ARG A 122 -11.10 -6.41 2.25
CA ARG A 122 -10.91 -7.29 1.09
C ARG A 122 -9.87 -8.37 1.39
N VAL A 123 -8.75 -7.97 2.00
CA VAL A 123 -7.72 -8.93 2.44
C VAL A 123 -8.26 -9.88 3.52
N VAL A 124 -8.97 -9.35 4.51
CA VAL A 124 -9.59 -10.14 5.60
C VAL A 124 -10.58 -11.16 5.03
N TYR A 125 -11.46 -10.74 4.12
CA TYR A 125 -12.42 -11.63 3.46
C TYR A 125 -11.72 -12.80 2.75
N ASP A 126 -10.68 -12.50 1.96
CA ASP A 126 -9.93 -13.52 1.23
C ASP A 126 -9.22 -14.49 2.19
N LEU A 127 -8.61 -13.98 3.25
CA LEU A 127 -7.96 -14.82 4.28
C LEU A 127 -8.96 -15.72 4.99
N GLN A 128 -10.16 -15.21 5.33
CA GLN A 128 -11.21 -15.99 5.98
C GLN A 128 -11.78 -17.09 5.06
N GLN A 129 -12.03 -16.78 3.80
CA GLN A 129 -12.68 -17.70 2.87
C GLN A 129 -11.71 -18.71 2.26
N TYR A 130 -10.48 -18.31 2.02
CA TYR A 130 -9.55 -19.08 1.19
C TYR A 130 -8.19 -19.35 1.87
N GLY A 131 -7.95 -18.78 3.04
CA GLY A 131 -6.65 -18.89 3.74
C GLY A 131 -5.50 -18.12 3.03
N ARG A 132 -5.80 -17.39 1.97
CA ARG A 132 -4.82 -16.62 1.17
C ARG A 132 -5.51 -15.48 0.44
N VAL A 133 -4.79 -14.40 0.17
CA VAL A 133 -5.26 -13.31 -0.69
C VAL A 133 -5.32 -13.79 -2.13
N ARG A 134 -6.44 -13.56 -2.81
CA ARG A 134 -6.73 -13.99 -4.18
C ARG A 134 -6.94 -12.80 -5.10
N GLY A 135 -6.96 -13.12 -6.40
CA GLY A 135 -7.39 -12.17 -7.42
C GLY A 135 -6.41 -11.05 -7.71
N ARG A 136 -5.16 -11.12 -7.23
CA ARG A 136 -4.13 -10.16 -7.63
C ARG A 136 -3.80 -10.31 -9.10
N ALA A 137 -3.68 -9.18 -9.77
CA ALA A 137 -3.09 -9.16 -11.08
C ALA A 137 -1.64 -9.70 -11.01
N TYR A 138 -1.30 -10.57 -11.92
CA TYR A 138 0.03 -11.18 -12.01
C TYR A 138 0.43 -11.29 -13.47
N LEU A 139 1.46 -10.57 -13.85
CA LEU A 139 1.96 -10.59 -15.24
C LEU A 139 2.71 -11.88 -15.56
N GLY A 140 3.37 -12.49 -14.58
CA GLY A 140 4.18 -13.67 -14.81
C GLY A 140 5.54 -13.35 -15.40
N VAL A 141 6.14 -12.25 -14.98
CA VAL A 141 7.50 -11.84 -15.35
C VAL A 141 8.33 -11.60 -14.09
N THR A 142 9.63 -11.81 -14.21
CA THR A 142 10.62 -11.26 -13.28
C THR A 142 11.19 -10.00 -13.91
N LEU A 143 11.29 -8.94 -13.13
CA LEU A 143 11.72 -7.64 -13.60
C LEU A 143 12.91 -7.15 -12.79
N GLN A 144 13.69 -6.27 -13.40
CA GLN A 144 14.71 -5.45 -12.71
C GLN A 144 14.65 -4.03 -13.26
N ASN A 145 14.98 -3.04 -12.43
CA ASN A 145 15.17 -1.70 -12.96
C ASN A 145 16.42 -1.69 -13.84
N LEU A 146 16.31 -1.10 -15.02
CA LEU A 146 17.47 -0.88 -15.87
C LEU A 146 18.38 0.17 -15.20
N ASP A 147 19.67 -0.14 -15.13
CA ASP A 147 20.66 0.80 -14.62
C ASP A 147 20.70 2.06 -15.49
N ALA A 148 20.65 3.24 -14.84
CA ALA A 148 20.55 4.52 -15.54
C ALA A 148 21.78 4.79 -16.44
N GLU A 149 22.98 4.37 -16.01
CA GLU A 149 24.20 4.51 -16.81
C GLU A 149 24.15 3.61 -18.05
N VAL A 150 23.63 2.39 -17.87
CA VAL A 150 23.44 1.44 -18.98
C VAL A 150 22.38 1.98 -19.96
N ALA A 151 21.27 2.51 -19.46
CA ALA A 151 20.23 3.09 -20.29
C ALA A 151 20.78 4.25 -21.14
N GLU A 152 21.56 5.13 -20.54
CA GLU A 152 22.19 6.28 -21.24
C GLU A 152 23.21 5.83 -22.30
N ILE A 153 24.09 4.89 -21.97
CA ILE A 153 25.11 4.37 -22.91
C ILE A 153 24.48 3.75 -24.16
N TYR A 154 23.41 3.01 -23.99
CA TYR A 154 22.76 2.30 -25.08
C TYR A 154 21.58 3.04 -25.69
N GLY A 155 21.26 4.27 -25.22
CA GLY A 155 20.13 5.03 -25.69
C GLY A 155 18.78 4.35 -25.46
N LEU A 156 18.65 3.59 -24.36
CA LEU A 156 17.44 2.89 -23.99
C LEU A 156 16.53 3.77 -23.14
N PRO A 157 15.20 3.59 -23.23
CA PRO A 157 14.28 4.30 -22.36
C PRO A 157 14.38 3.81 -20.90
N SER A 158 14.00 4.66 -19.95
CA SER A 158 13.83 4.26 -18.55
C SER A 158 12.63 3.34 -18.39
N GLY A 159 12.74 2.34 -17.51
CA GLY A 159 11.66 1.42 -17.21
C GLY A 159 12.16 0.08 -16.68
N PRO A 160 11.28 -0.74 -16.08
CA PRO A 160 11.62 -2.08 -15.67
C PRO A 160 11.86 -3.00 -16.87
N GLN A 161 13.00 -3.67 -16.86
CA GLN A 161 13.38 -4.64 -17.89
C GLN A 161 12.93 -6.05 -17.49
N VAL A 162 12.35 -6.78 -18.43
CA VAL A 162 11.99 -8.18 -18.26
C VAL A 162 13.25 -9.05 -18.21
N VAL A 163 13.41 -9.78 -17.11
CA VAL A 163 14.51 -10.74 -16.92
C VAL A 163 14.07 -12.13 -17.38
N THR A 164 12.89 -12.58 -16.90
CA THR A 164 12.31 -13.86 -17.29
C THR A 164 10.82 -13.73 -17.51
N VAL A 165 10.26 -14.59 -18.35
CA VAL A 165 8.83 -14.74 -18.57
C VAL A 165 8.43 -16.15 -18.12
N THR A 166 7.38 -16.23 -17.29
CA THR A 166 6.87 -17.49 -16.75
C THR A 166 6.04 -18.21 -17.83
N GLU A 167 6.34 -19.48 -18.06
CA GLU A 167 5.59 -20.34 -18.99
C GLU A 167 4.08 -20.39 -18.62
N GLY A 168 3.21 -20.27 -19.60
CA GLY A 168 1.75 -20.27 -19.42
C GLY A 168 1.16 -18.96 -18.88
N SER A 169 1.99 -17.95 -18.59
CA SER A 169 1.55 -16.64 -18.10
C SER A 169 0.79 -15.81 -19.16
N CYS A 170 0.15 -14.72 -18.71
CA CYS A 170 -0.43 -13.74 -19.63
C CYS A 170 0.64 -13.01 -20.44
N SER A 171 1.78 -12.73 -19.85
CA SER A 171 2.91 -12.07 -20.52
C SER A 171 3.50 -12.92 -21.64
N GLU A 172 3.65 -14.23 -21.44
CA GLU A 172 4.08 -15.14 -22.52
C GLU A 172 3.06 -15.15 -23.67
N LYS A 173 1.76 -15.24 -23.33
CA LYS A 173 0.69 -15.22 -24.34
C LYS A 173 0.60 -13.89 -25.08
N ALA A 174 0.96 -12.78 -24.42
CA ALA A 174 1.06 -11.46 -25.03
C ALA A 174 2.34 -11.25 -25.85
N GLY A 175 3.30 -12.19 -25.79
CA GLY A 175 4.53 -12.16 -26.57
C GLY A 175 5.68 -11.39 -25.92
N LEU A 176 5.60 -11.06 -24.63
CA LEU A 176 6.73 -10.47 -23.90
C LEU A 176 7.92 -11.43 -23.89
N GLN A 177 9.11 -10.86 -24.05
CA GLN A 177 10.37 -11.60 -24.09
C GLN A 177 11.38 -11.04 -23.06
N PRO A 178 12.36 -11.84 -22.62
CA PRO A 178 13.50 -11.33 -21.88
C PRO A 178 14.16 -10.16 -22.62
N HIS A 179 14.54 -9.14 -21.89
CA HIS A 179 15.13 -7.87 -22.31
C HIS A 179 14.13 -6.81 -22.83
N ASP A 180 12.84 -7.11 -22.95
CA ASP A 180 11.83 -6.07 -23.17
C ASP A 180 11.82 -5.07 -22.01
N ILE A 181 11.55 -3.79 -22.31
CA ILE A 181 11.39 -2.73 -21.30
C ILE A 181 9.94 -2.32 -21.29
N ILE A 182 9.31 -2.35 -20.13
CA ILE A 182 7.90 -1.94 -19.97
C ILE A 182 7.87 -0.43 -19.78
N LEU A 183 7.26 0.28 -20.71
CA LEU A 183 7.21 1.76 -20.74
C LEU A 183 5.84 2.31 -20.39
N GLU A 184 4.80 1.51 -20.56
CA GLU A 184 3.42 1.91 -20.32
C GLU A 184 2.60 0.71 -19.83
N PHE A 185 1.71 0.95 -18.88
CA PHE A 185 0.74 -0.03 -18.42
C PHE A 185 -0.59 0.69 -18.15
N ASP A 186 -1.66 0.26 -18.81
CA ASP A 186 -3.00 0.85 -18.71
C ASP A 186 -3.02 2.38 -18.88
N GLY A 187 -2.32 2.88 -19.92
CA GLY A 187 -2.22 4.31 -20.23
C GLY A 187 -1.36 5.13 -19.27
N ARG A 188 -0.66 4.48 -18.34
CA ARG A 188 0.28 5.12 -17.41
C ARG A 188 1.71 4.89 -17.84
N GLU A 189 2.50 5.93 -17.82
CA GLU A 189 3.95 5.84 -18.01
C GLU A 189 4.59 5.07 -16.86
N ILE A 190 5.49 4.15 -17.19
CA ILE A 190 6.22 3.28 -16.25
C ILE A 190 7.70 3.57 -16.38
N ASN A 191 8.26 4.24 -15.39
CA ASN A 191 9.67 4.60 -15.34
C ASN A 191 10.50 3.70 -14.41
N ALA A 192 9.83 3.01 -13.48
CA ALA A 192 10.46 2.12 -12.51
C ALA A 192 9.58 0.89 -12.21
N TYR A 193 10.17 -0.11 -11.57
CA TYR A 193 9.46 -1.29 -11.09
C TYR A 193 8.30 -0.95 -10.14
N SER A 194 8.50 0.04 -9.25
CA SER A 194 7.48 0.53 -8.33
C SER A 194 6.23 1.03 -9.05
N ASP A 195 6.39 1.76 -10.16
CA ASP A 195 5.27 2.31 -10.93
C ASP A 195 4.39 1.18 -11.49
N LEU A 196 5.04 0.12 -12.00
CA LEU A 196 4.33 -1.04 -12.52
C LEU A 196 3.60 -1.82 -11.42
N VAL A 197 4.24 -2.02 -10.25
CA VAL A 197 3.59 -2.70 -9.12
C VAL A 197 2.38 -1.91 -8.65
N SER A 198 2.52 -0.59 -8.56
CA SER A 198 1.43 0.32 -8.24
C SER A 198 0.28 0.23 -9.25
N ALA A 199 0.57 0.32 -10.54
CA ALA A 199 -0.44 0.18 -11.57
C ALA A 199 -1.15 -1.18 -11.48
N LEU A 200 -0.39 -2.28 -11.31
CA LEU A 200 -0.92 -3.63 -11.15
C LEU A 200 -1.79 -3.81 -9.90
N SER A 201 -1.52 -3.09 -8.82
CA SER A 201 -2.30 -3.19 -7.58
C SER A 201 -3.77 -2.78 -7.76
N LYS A 202 -4.07 -1.95 -8.76
CA LYS A 202 -5.41 -1.48 -9.13
C LYS A 202 -6.18 -2.48 -10.00
N HIS A 203 -5.52 -3.53 -10.47
CA HIS A 203 -6.08 -4.56 -11.33
C HIS A 203 -6.26 -5.89 -10.62
N ARG A 204 -7.08 -6.74 -11.21
CA ARG A 204 -7.36 -8.10 -10.73
C ARG A 204 -7.02 -9.14 -11.78
N ALA A 205 -6.84 -10.36 -11.32
CA ALA A 205 -6.70 -11.48 -12.22
C ALA A 205 -7.96 -11.62 -13.09
N GLY A 206 -7.79 -11.52 -14.39
CA GLY A 206 -8.87 -11.55 -15.39
C GLY A 206 -9.18 -10.20 -16.04
N ASP A 207 -8.64 -9.11 -15.53
CA ASP A 207 -8.69 -7.82 -16.22
C ASP A 207 -7.83 -7.87 -17.48
N THR A 208 -8.23 -7.13 -18.51
CA THR A 208 -7.57 -7.08 -19.82
C THR A 208 -7.31 -5.66 -20.27
#